data_6471743f4af76593a4ff6422b143c6b1
#
_entry.id   6471743f4af76593a4ff6422b143c6b1
#
_cell.length_a   1.000
_cell.length_b   1.000
_cell.length_c   1.000
_cell.angle_alpha   90.00
_cell.angle_beta   90.00
_cell.angle_gamma   90.00
#
_symmetry.space_group_name_H-M   'P 1'
#
loop_
_entity.id
_entity.type
_entity.pdbx_description
1 polymer ?
#
loop_
_entity_poly.entity_id
_entity_poly.type
_entity_poly.pdbx_seq_one_letter_code
_entity_poly.pdbx_strand_id
1 'polypeptide(L)'
;MTDPIPSAGETTIIGLPAIQIPITTTGDRPLTQEDIETIARLAPGTALLISTRGAVSGSRYLLDEDEVTVGRDSRADILLYDSTVSRSHAVFRRVGDTFVVYDSGSLNGTYVNRQRVDHQQLRNGDEIMIGKFRLVFFTKSAVIA
;
A
#
# COMPACT_ATOMS: atom_id res chain seq x y z
N MET A 1 -27.14 -4.22 -23.87
CA MET A 1 -26.60 -4.12 -23.75
C MET A 1 -25.98 -4.01 -23.38
N THR A 2 -25.93 -3.99 -23.25
CA THR A 2 -25.10 -3.85 -22.91
C THR A 2 -24.38 -3.60 -22.67
N ASP A 3 -24.14 -3.55 -22.42
CA ASP A 3 -23.17 -3.31 -22.19
C ASP A 3 -22.67 -3.02 -21.75
N PRO A 4 -22.65 -3.13 -21.59
CA PRO A 4 -21.84 -2.80 -21.11
C PRO A 4 -21.03 -2.50 -20.72
N ILE A 5 -20.90 -2.51 -20.47
CA ILE A 5 -19.99 -2.22 -20.26
C ILE A 5 -19.27 -2.13 -20.25
N PRO A 6 -19.23 -2.27 -20.34
CA PRO A 6 -18.22 -2.15 -20.31
C PRO A 6 -17.56 -1.79 -20.30
N SER A 7 -17.74 -1.95 -20.35
CA SER A 7 -17.02 -1.62 -20.60
C SER A 7 -16.51 -1.06 -20.31
N ALA A 8 -16.70 -0.97 -19.67
CA ALA A 8 -16.08 -0.39 -19.55
C ALA A 8 -15.07 -0.52 -19.49
N GLY A 9 -15.03 -0.74 -19.34
CA GLY A 9 -14.03 -0.73 -19.27
C GLY A 9 -13.28 -0.82 -19.98
N GLU A 10 -13.37 -1.10 -20.39
CA GLU A 10 -12.56 -1.15 -21.04
C GLU A 10 -12.06 -0.27 -21.42
N THR A 11 -12.24 0.20 -21.21
CA THR A 11 -11.78 1.00 -21.58
C THR A 11 -10.72 1.32 -21.70
N THR A 12 -10.63 0.98 -21.81
CA THR A 12 -9.66 1.20 -21.82
C THR A 12 -8.91 2.01 -21.86
N ILE A 13 -8.35 1.80 -21.61
CA ILE A 13 -7.58 2.90 -21.23
C ILE A 13 -6.49 3.06 -22.22
N ILE A 14 -6.73 3.94 -23.12
CA ILE A 14 -5.85 4.12 -24.24
C ILE A 14 -4.73 5.05 -23.84
N GLY A 15 -3.49 4.63 -24.12
CA GLY A 15 -2.33 5.46 -23.86
C GLY A 15 -1.81 5.41 -22.45
N LEU A 16 -2.41 4.62 -21.57
CA LEU A 16 -1.95 4.47 -20.22
C LEU A 16 -1.38 3.07 -20.02
N PRO A 17 -0.37 2.94 -19.14
CA PRO A 17 0.12 1.63 -18.79
C PRO A 17 -0.98 0.80 -18.13
N ALA A 18 -0.99 -0.48 -18.40
CA ALA A 18 -1.91 -1.38 -17.74
C ALA A 18 -1.47 -1.60 -16.30
N ILE A 19 -2.45 -1.68 -15.41
CA ILE A 19 -2.20 -1.93 -14.00
C ILE A 19 -2.57 -3.37 -13.69
N GLN A 20 -1.62 -4.12 -13.13
CA GLN A 20 -1.87 -5.49 -12.73
C GLN A 20 -2.09 -5.58 -11.24
N ILE A 21 -3.12 -4.93 -10.77
CA ILE A 21 -3.43 -4.87 -9.35
C ILE A 21 -4.85 -5.35 -9.16
N PRO A 22 -5.07 -6.32 -8.26
CA PRO A 22 -6.42 -6.68 -7.89
C PRO A 22 -7.12 -5.47 -7.31
N ILE A 23 -8.34 -5.24 -7.74
CA ILE A 23 -9.10 -4.11 -7.25
C ILE A 23 -9.84 -4.53 -6.01
N THR A 24 -9.58 -3.84 -4.93
CA THR A 24 -10.30 -4.00 -3.69
C THR A 24 -11.43 -2.99 -3.69
N THR A 25 -12.64 -3.48 -3.54
CA THR A 25 -13.79 -2.61 -3.71
C THR A 25 -14.53 -2.28 -2.44
N THR A 26 -14.34 -3.05 -1.39
CA THR A 26 -15.15 -2.91 -0.19
C THR A 26 -14.76 -1.68 0.59
N GLY A 27 -15.38 -0.57 0.28
CA GLY A 27 -15.24 0.66 1.04
C GLY A 27 -13.92 1.38 0.88
N ASP A 28 -13.06 0.89 0.02
CA ASP A 28 -11.76 1.50 -0.18
C ASP A 28 -11.80 2.48 -1.35
N ARG A 29 -10.96 3.49 -1.24
CA ARG A 29 -10.80 4.47 -2.30
C ARG A 29 -10.13 3.82 -3.51
N PRO A 30 -10.64 4.04 -4.72
CA PRO A 30 -9.95 3.53 -5.91
C PRO A 30 -8.67 4.31 -6.17
N LEU A 31 -7.78 3.72 -6.96
CA LEU A 31 -6.60 4.43 -7.41
C LEU A 31 -6.99 5.57 -8.33
N THR A 32 -6.36 6.72 -8.13
CA THR A 32 -6.52 7.86 -9.01
C THR A 32 -5.49 7.79 -10.12
N GLN A 33 -5.69 8.61 -11.16
CA GLN A 33 -4.71 8.74 -12.21
C GLN A 33 -3.36 9.19 -11.65
N GLU A 34 -3.38 10.09 -10.68
CA GLU A 34 -2.16 10.56 -10.05
C GLU A 34 -1.44 9.45 -9.30
N ASP A 35 -2.20 8.57 -8.64
CA ASP A 35 -1.61 7.40 -7.97
C ASP A 35 -0.89 6.51 -8.99
N ILE A 36 -1.53 6.25 -10.12
CA ILE A 36 -0.96 5.42 -11.17
C ILE A 36 0.33 6.02 -11.69
N GLU A 37 0.35 7.33 -11.92
CA GLU A 37 1.53 8.02 -12.41
C GLU A 37 2.66 7.99 -11.39
N THR A 38 2.33 8.13 -10.12
CA THR A 38 3.32 8.06 -9.06
C THR A 38 3.96 6.68 -9.01
N ILE A 39 3.16 5.63 -9.11
CA ILE A 39 3.67 4.26 -9.11
C ILE A 39 4.58 4.05 -10.33
N ALA A 40 4.19 4.57 -11.47
CA ALA A 40 4.98 4.39 -12.70
C ALA A 40 6.35 5.06 -12.61
N ARG A 41 6.50 6.06 -11.77
CA ARG A 41 7.76 6.79 -11.61
C ARG A 41 8.65 6.24 -10.51
N LEU A 42 8.25 5.19 -9.83
CA LEU A 42 9.05 4.64 -8.74
C LEU A 42 10.40 4.16 -9.26
N ALA A 43 11.45 4.45 -8.50
CA ALA A 43 12.77 3.95 -8.81
C ALA A 43 12.86 2.47 -8.46
N PRO A 44 13.76 1.71 -9.11
CA PRO A 44 13.98 0.30 -8.74
C PRO A 44 14.32 0.18 -7.25
N GLY A 45 13.77 -0.82 -6.61
CA GLY A 45 14.04 -1.06 -5.19
C GLY A 45 13.27 -0.16 -4.24
N THR A 46 12.37 0.66 -4.75
CA THR A 46 11.49 1.47 -3.91
C THR A 46 10.05 0.97 -4.03
N ALA A 47 9.21 1.42 -3.10
CA ALA A 47 7.81 1.05 -3.09
C ALA A 47 6.98 2.21 -2.59
N LEU A 48 5.68 2.11 -2.77
CA LEU A 48 4.74 3.14 -2.34
C LEU A 48 3.62 2.47 -1.55
N LEU A 49 3.30 3.06 -0.41
CA LEU A 49 2.11 2.69 0.34
C LEU A 49 1.07 3.77 0.13
N ILE A 50 -0.15 3.36 -0.20
CA ILE A 50 -1.25 4.30 -0.35
C ILE A 50 -2.32 3.94 0.67
N SER A 51 -2.70 4.93 1.48
CA SER A 51 -3.77 4.74 2.43
C SER A 51 -5.10 4.76 1.72
N THR A 52 -5.89 3.71 1.89
CA THR A 52 -7.16 3.55 1.17
C THR A 52 -8.36 3.74 2.06
N ARG A 53 -8.16 3.89 3.37
CA ARG A 53 -9.28 4.00 4.29
C ARG A 53 -8.92 4.86 5.48
N GLY A 54 -9.90 5.59 5.99
CA GLY A 54 -9.77 6.38 7.19
C GLY A 54 -9.47 7.84 6.91
N ALA A 55 -9.11 8.57 7.96
CA ALA A 55 -8.90 10.01 7.88
C ALA A 55 -7.74 10.38 6.97
N VAL A 56 -6.77 9.47 6.81
CA VAL A 56 -5.60 9.72 5.97
C VAL A 56 -5.75 9.09 4.58
N SER A 57 -6.98 8.71 4.20
CA SER A 57 -7.23 8.12 2.88
C SER A 57 -6.66 9.01 1.78
N GLY A 58 -5.92 8.40 0.87
CA GLY A 58 -5.23 9.12 -0.20
C GLY A 58 -3.80 9.50 0.12
N SER A 59 -3.38 9.40 1.36
CA SER A 59 -1.98 9.66 1.72
C SER A 59 -1.07 8.61 1.09
N ARG A 60 0.09 9.06 0.68
CA ARG A 60 1.09 8.21 0.06
C ARG A 60 2.37 8.26 0.90
N TYR A 61 2.97 7.09 1.08
CA TYR A 61 4.20 6.97 1.86
C TYR A 61 5.23 6.24 0.99
N LEU A 62 6.33 6.90 0.71
CA LEU A 62 7.39 6.32 -0.11
C LEU A 62 8.30 5.46 0.75
N LEU A 63 8.55 4.23 0.30
CA LEU A 63 9.52 3.34 0.92
C LEU A 63 10.79 3.38 0.06
N ASP A 64 11.72 4.27 0.41
CA ASP A 64 12.94 4.45 -0.37
C ASP A 64 14.20 4.27 0.47
N GLU A 65 14.07 3.74 1.67
CA GLU A 65 15.21 3.44 2.54
C GLU A 65 15.19 1.98 2.92
N ASP A 66 16.31 1.50 3.42
CA ASP A 66 16.44 0.10 3.80
C ASP A 66 15.50 -0.28 4.93
N GLU A 67 15.14 0.68 5.76
CA GLU A 67 14.24 0.44 6.87
C GLU A 67 13.35 1.66 7.07
N VAL A 68 12.06 1.43 7.13
CA VAL A 68 11.05 2.48 7.35
C VAL A 68 10.17 2.05 8.51
N THR A 69 10.16 2.84 9.57
CA THR A 69 9.40 2.53 10.77
C THR A 69 8.01 3.13 10.71
N VAL A 70 7.06 2.44 11.32
CA VAL A 70 5.66 2.88 11.38
C VAL A 70 5.19 2.83 12.82
N GLY A 71 4.56 3.87 13.27
CA GLY A 71 4.03 3.89 14.62
C GLY A 71 3.36 5.18 14.98
N ARG A 72 2.92 5.24 16.24
CA ARG A 72 2.25 6.42 16.81
C ARG A 72 3.25 7.41 17.40
N ASP A 73 4.49 6.97 17.62
CA ASP A 73 5.55 7.83 18.15
C ASP A 73 5.98 8.80 17.06
N SER A 74 6.20 10.06 17.45
CA SER A 74 6.60 11.10 16.51
C SER A 74 7.94 10.83 15.82
N ARG A 75 8.73 9.88 16.33
CA ARG A 75 9.99 9.49 15.71
C ARG A 75 9.83 8.44 14.62
N ALA A 76 8.62 7.91 14.43
CA ALA A 76 8.39 6.95 13.35
C ALA A 76 8.52 7.66 12.01
N ASP A 77 9.07 6.94 11.04
CA ASP A 77 9.19 7.47 9.67
C ASP A 77 7.81 7.69 9.06
N ILE A 78 6.90 6.76 9.31
CA ILE A 78 5.50 6.91 8.94
C ILE A 78 4.72 7.05 10.24
N LEU A 79 4.23 8.25 10.47
CA LEU A 79 3.48 8.53 11.69
C LEU A 79 1.99 8.29 11.47
N LEU A 80 1.46 7.30 12.16
CA LEU A 80 0.03 7.04 12.16
C LEU A 80 -0.47 7.33 13.58
N TYR A 81 -0.90 8.56 13.79
CA TYR A 81 -1.24 9.05 15.12
C TYR A 81 -2.66 8.67 15.49
N ASP A 82 -2.81 7.48 16.03
CA ASP A 82 -4.12 6.98 16.44
C ASP A 82 -3.94 5.97 17.58
N SER A 83 -4.95 5.89 18.45
CA SER A 83 -4.88 5.00 19.61
C SER A 83 -4.83 3.53 19.24
N THR A 84 -5.25 3.15 18.04
CA THR A 84 -5.19 1.76 17.59
C THR A 84 -3.80 1.37 17.10
N VAL A 85 -2.88 2.32 17.00
CA VAL A 85 -1.51 2.09 16.51
C VAL A 85 -0.57 2.14 17.72
N SER A 86 0.30 1.13 17.84
CA SER A 86 1.32 1.11 18.88
C SER A 86 2.39 2.16 18.59
N ARG A 87 3.11 2.59 19.62
CA ARG A 87 4.17 3.58 19.45
C ARG A 87 5.20 3.12 18.41
N SER A 88 5.65 1.87 18.54
CA SER A 88 6.44 1.20 17.52
C SER A 88 5.60 0.02 17.06
N HIS A 89 4.98 0.15 15.89
CA HIS A 89 4.00 -0.83 15.46
C HIS A 89 4.58 -1.83 14.46
N ALA A 90 5.26 -1.33 13.45
CA ALA A 90 5.80 -2.18 12.39
C ALA A 90 7.01 -1.53 11.75
N VAL A 91 7.77 -2.35 11.01
CA VAL A 91 8.94 -1.90 10.27
C VAL A 91 8.86 -2.53 8.89
N PHE A 92 9.09 -1.72 7.86
CA PHE A 92 9.27 -2.22 6.51
C PHE A 92 10.75 -2.27 6.22
N ARG A 93 11.27 -3.44 5.88
CA ARG A 93 12.69 -3.62 5.56
C ARG A 93 12.85 -4.06 4.12
N ARG A 94 13.81 -3.44 3.44
CA ARG A 94 14.14 -3.85 2.08
C ARG A 94 14.90 -5.17 2.12
N VAL A 95 14.42 -6.12 1.32
CA VAL A 95 15.08 -7.41 1.15
C VAL A 95 15.13 -7.66 -0.36
N GLY A 96 16.34 -7.59 -0.92
CA GLY A 96 16.49 -7.65 -2.36
C GLY A 96 15.87 -6.42 -3.01
N ASP A 97 14.95 -6.64 -3.92
CA ASP A 97 14.26 -5.55 -4.62
C ASP A 97 12.81 -5.37 -4.14
N THR A 98 12.47 -5.96 -3.01
CA THR A 98 11.15 -5.80 -2.42
C THR A 98 11.29 -5.48 -0.94
N PHE A 99 10.18 -5.55 -0.23
CA PHE A 99 10.12 -5.24 1.20
C PHE A 99 9.44 -6.35 1.97
N VAL A 100 9.85 -6.50 3.22
CA VAL A 100 9.21 -7.38 4.20
C VAL A 100 8.71 -6.48 5.32
N VAL A 101 7.45 -6.66 5.70
CA VAL A 101 6.91 -5.97 6.87
C VAL A 101 7.12 -6.86 8.09
N TYR A 102 7.56 -6.25 9.20
CA TYR A 102 7.74 -6.94 10.49
C TYR A 102 6.88 -6.25 11.53
N ASP A 103 6.14 -7.03 12.30
CA ASP A 103 5.44 -6.50 13.46
C ASP A 103 6.45 -6.25 14.57
N SER A 104 6.35 -5.12 15.23
CA SER A 104 7.29 -4.73 16.29
C SER A 104 6.75 -5.05 17.68
N GLY A 105 5.96 -6.09 17.80
CA GLY A 105 5.33 -6.42 19.09
C GLY A 105 4.12 -5.54 19.37
N SER A 106 3.39 -5.18 18.36
CA SER A 106 2.24 -4.28 18.50
C SER A 106 1.12 -4.92 19.31
N LEU A 107 0.34 -4.07 19.94
CA LEU A 107 -0.79 -4.54 20.73
C LEU A 107 -1.88 -5.15 19.86
N ASN A 108 -2.22 -4.48 18.77
CA ASN A 108 -3.34 -4.91 17.93
C ASN A 108 -2.92 -5.76 16.75
N GLY A 109 -1.62 -5.91 16.49
CA GLY A 109 -1.11 -6.75 15.41
C GLY A 109 -0.96 -6.01 14.10
N THR A 110 -0.19 -6.62 13.21
CA THR A 110 -0.02 -6.19 11.83
C THR A 110 -0.63 -7.27 10.95
N TYR A 111 -1.43 -6.87 9.98
CA TYR A 111 -2.17 -7.80 9.13
C TYR A 111 -1.78 -7.57 7.68
N VAL A 112 -1.57 -8.66 6.94
CA VAL A 112 -1.36 -8.61 5.50
C VAL A 112 -2.46 -9.43 4.86
N ASN A 113 -3.23 -8.81 3.99
CA ASN A 113 -4.38 -9.44 3.33
C ASN A 113 -5.30 -10.11 4.37
N ARG A 114 -5.51 -9.40 5.48
CA ARG A 114 -6.42 -9.78 6.57
C ARG A 114 -5.95 -10.95 7.41
N GLN A 115 -4.67 -11.31 7.31
CA GLN A 115 -4.07 -12.32 8.16
C GLN A 115 -3.03 -11.68 9.04
N ARG A 116 -3.11 -11.96 10.34
CA ARG A 116 -2.12 -11.44 11.29
C ARG A 116 -0.78 -12.13 11.02
N VAL A 117 0.27 -11.32 10.95
CA VAL A 117 1.62 -11.83 10.65
C VAL A 117 2.63 -11.26 11.62
N ASP A 118 3.68 -12.04 11.89
CA ASP A 118 4.87 -11.52 12.55
C ASP A 118 5.76 -10.83 11.54
N HIS A 119 5.84 -11.38 10.35
CA HIS A 119 6.51 -10.76 9.21
C HIS A 119 5.95 -11.35 7.94
N GLN A 120 6.08 -10.61 6.85
CA GLN A 120 5.54 -11.06 5.56
C GLN A 120 6.24 -10.32 4.44
N GLN A 121 6.72 -11.07 3.46
CA GLN A 121 7.23 -10.49 2.23
C GLN A 121 6.06 -9.92 1.44
N LEU A 122 6.24 -8.71 0.91
CA LEU A 122 5.16 -7.98 0.26
C LEU A 122 5.23 -8.09 -1.25
N ARG A 123 4.07 -8.08 -1.86
CA ARG A 123 3.89 -8.08 -3.31
C ARG A 123 2.96 -6.95 -3.69
N ASN A 124 3.01 -6.56 -4.96
CA ASN A 124 2.11 -5.55 -5.48
C ASN A 124 0.67 -5.88 -5.12
N GLY A 125 -0.02 -4.88 -4.60
CA GLY A 125 -1.43 -5.00 -4.27
C GLY A 125 -1.70 -5.58 -2.89
N ASP A 126 -0.67 -5.97 -2.13
CA ASP A 126 -0.92 -6.46 -0.78
C ASP A 126 -1.49 -5.35 0.10
N GLU A 127 -2.48 -5.72 0.88
CA GLU A 127 -3.12 -4.81 1.82
C GLU A 127 -2.52 -5.02 3.20
N ILE A 128 -2.05 -3.95 3.81
CA ILE A 128 -1.48 -3.99 5.15
C ILE A 128 -2.40 -3.21 6.08
N MET A 129 -2.82 -3.84 7.17
CA MET A 129 -3.60 -3.17 8.20
C MET A 129 -2.74 -2.93 9.43
N ILE A 130 -2.68 -1.68 9.84
CA ILE A 130 -1.96 -1.24 11.04
C ILE A 130 -2.93 -0.40 11.83
N GLY A 131 -3.39 -0.93 12.98
CA GLY A 131 -4.49 -0.32 13.69
C GLY A 131 -5.71 -0.24 12.78
N LYS A 132 -6.34 0.92 12.73
CA LYS A 132 -7.49 1.12 11.86
C LYS A 132 -7.11 1.55 10.45
N PHE A 133 -5.82 1.69 10.17
CA PHE A 133 -5.36 2.15 8.86
C PHE A 133 -5.19 0.98 7.92
N ARG A 134 -5.58 1.21 6.68
CA ARG A 134 -5.42 0.23 5.61
C ARG A 134 -4.55 0.84 4.53
N LEU A 135 -3.43 0.19 4.25
CA LEU A 135 -2.44 0.64 3.29
C LEU A 135 -2.29 -0.41 2.23
N VAL A 136 -2.08 0.00 1.00
CA VAL A 136 -1.84 -0.95 -0.10
C VAL A 136 -0.44 -0.71 -0.64
N PHE A 137 0.29 -1.79 -0.85
CA PHE A 137 1.69 -1.79 -1.24
C PHE A 137 1.80 -1.88 -2.77
N PHE A 138 2.59 -0.99 -3.35
CA PHE A 138 2.82 -0.97 -4.79
C PHE A 138 4.29 -0.83 -5.10
N THR A 139 4.73 -1.51 -6.17
CA THR A 139 6.05 -1.31 -6.75
C THR A 139 5.88 -0.95 -8.22
N LYS A 140 6.99 -0.56 -8.86
CA LYS A 140 6.93 -0.19 -10.27
C LYS A 140 6.42 -1.34 -11.14
N SER A 141 6.62 -2.57 -10.74
CA SER A 141 6.15 -3.72 -11.49
C SER A 141 4.62 -3.83 -11.55
N ALA A 142 3.89 -3.01 -10.77
CA ALA A 142 2.44 -2.94 -10.88
C ALA A 142 2.00 -2.33 -12.21
N VAL A 143 2.89 -1.59 -12.88
CA VAL A 143 2.58 -0.87 -14.11
C VAL A 143 3.25 -1.56 -15.27
N ILE A 144 2.47 -1.93 -16.28
CA ILE A 144 2.97 -2.54 -17.50
C ILE A 144 3.10 -1.44 -18.54
N ALA A 145 4.32 -1.24 -18.96
CA ALA A 145 4.59 -0.21 -19.96
C ALA A 145 4.17 -0.67 -21.35
#